data_b666bda22e777fbe4b8efa9d982c67c2
#
_entry.id   b666bda22e777fbe4b8efa9d982c67c2
#
_cell.length_a   1.000
_cell.length_b   1.000
_cell.length_c   1.000
_cell.angle_alpha   90.00
_cell.angle_beta   90.00
_cell.angle_gamma   90.00
#
_symmetry.space_group_name_H-M   'P 1'
#
loop_
_entity.id
_entity.type
_entity.pdbx_description
1 polymer ?
#
loop_
_entity_poly.entity_id
_entity_poly.type
_entity_poly.pdbx_seq_one_letter_code
_entity_poly.pdbx_strand_id
1 'polypeptide(L)'
;SKVVDLLTCGATHGYMPLLREHPEAVRGQLRTSVREHHRLLGEQPLGIWLPECAYYEGLDRWILDAGLRYTVLDGHGLLHATPRPRYGVYAPICSRNGVAFFGRDSDATLPVWSAEQGYPGDPFYREFHRDLGWDLPIEQLHDIGVKEPRPLGLKLHRVTDQTSPLDAKAVYEPAIACALTKEHAQLYLKGRRIQLDQLANTMAIEPLLVAPFDAELFGHWWFEGPTFLAEIFRQASKEQVYFTRLRDVLTSNPQLQLCEPCPSSWGQGGYHDYWLNDSNAWVVPEWSRAGKAMVERCSLGVARESDLRLLQQAARELLLAQSSDWSFILRAGTTTELAKERIHRHLNRFWQLMQAINDKQHLPEDWLITLESEDGLFPFIQATDWARIRD
;
A
#
# COMPACT_ATOMS: atom_id res chain seq x y z
N SER A 1 -15.83 9.26 8.46
CA SER A 1 -16.06 10.41 7.54
C SER A 1 -17.37 10.23 6.76
N LYS A 2 -18.10 11.32 6.52
CA LYS A 2 -19.34 11.27 5.69
C LYS A 2 -19.06 11.37 4.18
N VAL A 3 -17.87 11.81 3.80
CA VAL A 3 -17.52 12.10 2.40
C VAL A 3 -16.46 11.14 1.86
N VAL A 4 -15.52 10.72 2.70
CA VAL A 4 -14.41 9.84 2.36
C VAL A 4 -14.55 8.52 3.11
N ASP A 5 -14.22 7.41 2.47
CA ASP A 5 -14.11 6.09 3.08
C ASP A 5 -12.65 5.85 3.44
N LEU A 6 -12.37 5.70 4.73
CA LEU A 6 -11.02 5.44 5.23
C LEU A 6 -10.82 3.92 5.31
N LEU A 7 -9.98 3.40 4.44
CA LEU A 7 -9.61 1.98 4.44
C LEU A 7 -8.41 1.75 5.36
N THR A 8 -8.35 0.56 5.97
CA THR A 8 -7.12 0.12 6.62
C THR A 8 -6.16 -0.51 5.61
N CYS A 9 -4.98 -0.93 6.08
CA CYS A 9 -4.00 -1.69 5.30
C CYS A 9 -3.50 -2.88 6.16
N GLY A 10 -2.47 -3.60 5.76
CA GLY A 10 -1.73 -4.48 6.67
C GLY A 10 -0.99 -3.65 7.73
N ALA A 11 -0.84 -4.16 8.96
CA ALA A 11 -0.27 -3.41 10.08
C ALA A 11 1.06 -2.73 9.75
N THR A 12 1.95 -3.46 9.08
CA THR A 12 3.25 -2.95 8.60
C THR A 12 3.41 -3.13 7.09
N HIS A 13 2.31 -3.07 6.35
CA HIS A 13 2.32 -3.30 4.92
C HIS A 13 2.92 -4.66 4.52
N GLY A 14 2.69 -5.72 5.33
CA GLY A 14 3.23 -7.06 5.05
C GLY A 14 2.63 -7.66 3.77
N TYR A 15 3.48 -8.21 2.89
CA TYR A 15 3.05 -8.80 1.63
C TYR A 15 2.36 -10.15 1.88
N MET A 16 1.02 -10.15 1.96
CA MET A 16 0.20 -11.27 2.44
C MET A 16 0.49 -12.61 1.75
N PRO A 17 0.71 -12.68 0.42
CA PRO A 17 1.02 -13.95 -0.25
C PRO A 17 2.30 -14.64 0.24
N LEU A 18 3.30 -13.89 0.71
CA LEU A 18 4.55 -14.45 1.23
C LEU A 18 4.45 -14.84 2.72
N LEU A 19 3.37 -14.46 3.39
CA LEU A 19 3.09 -14.83 4.78
C LEU A 19 2.11 -16.01 4.90
N ARG A 20 1.55 -16.49 3.79
CA ARG A 20 0.44 -17.46 3.75
C ARG A 20 0.76 -18.84 4.36
N GLU A 21 2.04 -19.19 4.48
CA GLU A 21 2.47 -20.47 5.07
C GLU A 21 2.01 -20.60 6.53
N HIS A 22 1.95 -19.46 7.23
CA HIS A 22 1.41 -19.35 8.58
C HIS A 22 0.25 -18.35 8.58
N PRO A 23 -0.99 -18.80 8.31
CA PRO A 23 -2.13 -17.89 8.15
C PRO A 23 -2.39 -17.00 9.37
N GLU A 24 -1.98 -17.43 10.56
CA GLU A 24 -2.06 -16.65 11.79
C GLU A 24 -1.15 -15.40 11.73
N ALA A 25 -0.05 -15.42 10.96
CA ALA A 25 0.76 -14.24 10.71
C ALA A 25 -0.02 -13.21 9.86
N VAL A 26 -0.76 -13.68 8.84
CA VAL A 26 -1.67 -12.83 8.07
C VAL A 26 -2.76 -12.25 8.97
N ARG A 27 -3.37 -13.07 9.83
CA ARG A 27 -4.37 -12.63 10.82
C ARG A 27 -3.79 -11.57 11.76
N GLY A 28 -2.55 -11.77 12.23
CA GLY A 28 -1.83 -10.79 13.05
C GLY A 28 -1.70 -9.44 12.37
N GLN A 29 -1.29 -9.40 11.09
CA GLN A 29 -1.25 -8.19 10.27
C GLN A 29 -2.63 -7.52 10.18
N LEU A 30 -3.68 -8.26 9.85
CA LEU A 30 -5.02 -7.72 9.62
C LEU A 30 -5.69 -7.23 10.91
N ARG A 31 -5.70 -8.04 11.98
CA ARG A 31 -6.36 -7.65 13.22
C ARG A 31 -5.65 -6.51 13.94
N THR A 32 -4.31 -6.48 13.89
CA THR A 32 -3.55 -5.36 14.44
C THR A 32 -3.86 -4.07 13.71
N SER A 33 -3.94 -4.11 12.37
CA SER A 33 -4.27 -2.93 11.58
C SER A 33 -5.68 -2.40 11.85
N VAL A 34 -6.67 -3.29 12.02
CA VAL A 34 -8.06 -2.89 12.34
C VAL A 34 -8.13 -2.20 13.70
N ARG A 35 -7.45 -2.73 14.72
CA ARG A 35 -7.38 -2.08 16.05
C ARG A 35 -6.70 -0.72 15.99
N GLU A 36 -5.61 -0.63 15.24
CA GLU A 36 -4.86 0.61 15.10
C GLU A 36 -5.66 1.67 14.34
N HIS A 37 -6.35 1.26 13.27
CA HIS A 37 -7.27 2.12 12.54
C HIS A 37 -8.36 2.68 13.48
N HIS A 38 -8.99 1.82 14.27
CA HIS A 38 -10.00 2.25 15.24
C HIS A 38 -9.43 3.22 16.28
N ARG A 39 -8.24 2.93 16.80
CA ARG A 39 -7.54 3.78 17.77
C ARG A 39 -7.25 5.18 17.22
N LEU A 40 -6.77 5.26 15.99
CA LEU A 40 -6.34 6.52 15.38
C LEU A 40 -7.50 7.34 14.80
N LEU A 41 -8.49 6.68 14.22
CA LEU A 41 -9.54 7.30 13.43
C LEU A 41 -10.92 7.26 14.09
N GLY A 42 -11.08 6.50 15.19
CA GLY A 42 -12.34 6.43 15.98
C GLY A 42 -13.47 5.65 15.31
N GLU A 43 -13.22 5.00 14.16
CA GLU A 43 -14.20 4.19 13.44
C GLU A 43 -13.63 2.83 13.04
N GLN A 44 -14.51 1.83 12.88
CA GLN A 44 -14.12 0.52 12.38
C GLN A 44 -14.00 0.58 10.85
N PRO A 45 -12.89 0.13 10.27
CA PRO A 45 -12.76 0.04 8.82
C PRO A 45 -13.67 -1.06 8.27
N LEU A 46 -14.32 -0.81 7.15
CA LEU A 46 -15.05 -1.85 6.41
C LEU A 46 -14.24 -2.39 5.24
N GLY A 47 -13.35 -1.57 4.68
CA GLY A 47 -12.49 -1.92 3.57
C GLY A 47 -11.02 -1.98 3.96
N ILE A 48 -10.25 -2.70 3.15
CA ILE A 48 -8.81 -2.78 3.24
C ILE A 48 -8.17 -2.51 1.88
N TRP A 49 -7.08 -1.76 1.89
CA TRP A 49 -6.09 -1.81 0.84
C TRP A 49 -5.11 -2.94 1.15
N LEU A 50 -5.19 -4.03 0.40
CA LEU A 50 -4.18 -5.09 0.53
C LEU A 50 -2.83 -4.54 0.08
N PRO A 51 -1.76 -4.73 0.87
CA PRO A 51 -0.43 -4.35 0.44
C PRO A 51 -0.16 -4.81 -0.99
N GLU A 52 0.14 -3.85 -1.89
CA GLU A 52 0.44 -4.08 -3.30
C GLU A 52 -0.70 -4.70 -4.13
N CYS A 53 -1.97 -4.52 -3.73
CA CYS A 53 -3.13 -5.24 -4.27
C CYS A 53 -2.95 -6.77 -4.26
N ALA A 54 -2.07 -7.28 -3.40
CA ALA A 54 -1.65 -8.67 -3.45
C ALA A 54 -2.68 -9.60 -2.81
N TYR A 55 -3.19 -10.51 -3.61
CA TYR A 55 -4.20 -11.50 -3.23
C TYR A 55 -3.71 -12.92 -3.52
N TYR A 56 -4.10 -13.85 -2.66
CA TYR A 56 -4.00 -15.30 -2.86
C TYR A 56 -5.31 -15.99 -2.46
N GLU A 57 -5.61 -17.11 -3.04
CA GLU A 57 -6.84 -17.87 -2.78
C GLU A 57 -6.98 -18.23 -1.29
N GLY A 58 -8.10 -17.85 -0.69
CA GLY A 58 -8.41 -18.06 0.73
C GLY A 58 -8.03 -16.89 1.65
N LEU A 59 -7.38 -15.82 1.15
CA LEU A 59 -7.10 -14.62 1.94
C LEU A 59 -8.40 -13.94 2.43
N ASP A 60 -9.46 -14.03 1.65
CA ASP A 60 -10.78 -13.45 1.97
C ASP A 60 -11.37 -13.96 3.29
N ARG A 61 -11.06 -15.20 3.70
CA ARG A 61 -11.46 -15.73 5.03
C ARG A 61 -10.84 -14.88 6.16
N TRP A 62 -9.60 -14.48 6.01
CA TRP A 62 -8.88 -13.69 7.02
C TRP A 62 -9.31 -12.23 6.99
N ILE A 63 -9.64 -11.69 5.80
CA ILE A 63 -10.25 -10.37 5.64
C ILE A 63 -11.58 -10.34 6.41
N LEU A 64 -12.44 -11.34 6.21
CA LEU A 64 -13.71 -11.45 6.90
C LEU A 64 -13.56 -11.64 8.42
N ASP A 65 -12.61 -12.49 8.85
CA ASP A 65 -12.28 -12.73 10.27
C ASP A 65 -11.83 -11.45 10.99
N ALA A 66 -11.15 -10.57 10.29
CA ALA A 66 -10.77 -9.24 10.81
C ALA A 66 -11.94 -8.23 10.83
N GLY A 67 -13.14 -8.61 10.40
CA GLY A 67 -14.32 -7.73 10.34
C GLY A 67 -14.42 -6.89 9.07
N LEU A 68 -13.53 -7.07 8.12
CA LEU A 68 -13.49 -6.35 6.86
C LEU A 68 -14.44 -6.97 5.83
N ARG A 69 -14.89 -6.20 4.83
CA ARG A 69 -15.93 -6.60 3.89
C ARG A 69 -15.54 -6.45 2.43
N TYR A 70 -14.56 -5.63 2.11
CA TYR A 70 -14.15 -5.39 0.72
C TYR A 70 -12.69 -4.97 0.59
N THR A 71 -12.17 -5.18 -0.60
CA THR A 71 -10.85 -4.72 -1.03
C THR A 71 -10.83 -4.38 -2.51
N VAL A 72 -9.73 -3.81 -2.97
CA VAL A 72 -9.46 -3.54 -4.39
C VAL A 72 -8.36 -4.48 -4.86
N LEU A 73 -8.50 -5.04 -6.05
CA LEU A 73 -7.47 -5.84 -6.72
C LEU A 73 -7.08 -5.20 -8.05
N ASP A 74 -5.93 -5.58 -8.56
CA ASP A 74 -5.58 -5.23 -9.94
C ASP A 74 -6.55 -5.91 -10.92
N GLY A 75 -6.76 -5.30 -12.08
CA GLY A 75 -7.79 -5.69 -13.03
C GLY A 75 -7.77 -7.16 -13.40
N HIS A 76 -6.59 -7.75 -13.61
CA HIS A 76 -6.47 -9.16 -13.98
C HIS A 76 -6.91 -10.12 -12.85
N GLY A 77 -6.80 -9.71 -11.58
CA GLY A 77 -7.31 -10.48 -10.43
C GLY A 77 -8.81 -10.73 -10.51
N LEU A 78 -9.57 -9.76 -11.07
CA LEU A 78 -10.99 -9.93 -11.34
C LEU A 78 -11.25 -10.56 -12.71
N LEU A 79 -10.60 -10.10 -13.78
CA LEU A 79 -10.85 -10.58 -15.14
C LEU A 79 -10.63 -12.08 -15.32
N HIS A 80 -9.76 -12.66 -14.50
CA HIS A 80 -9.49 -14.10 -14.47
C HIS A 80 -10.20 -14.85 -13.34
N ALA A 81 -11.14 -14.20 -12.62
CA ALA A 81 -11.94 -14.85 -11.59
C ALA A 81 -12.82 -15.98 -12.14
N THR A 82 -13.21 -16.91 -11.28
CA THR A 82 -14.03 -18.07 -11.64
C THR A 82 -15.36 -18.08 -10.87
N PRO A 83 -16.53 -18.08 -11.54
CA PRO A 83 -16.70 -17.85 -12.98
C PRO A 83 -16.26 -16.43 -13.38
N ARG A 84 -16.07 -16.18 -14.67
CA ARG A 84 -15.68 -14.84 -15.14
C ARG A 84 -16.74 -13.79 -14.79
N PRO A 85 -16.33 -12.60 -14.30
CA PRO A 85 -17.23 -11.51 -14.02
C PRO A 85 -17.95 -11.05 -15.31
N ARG A 86 -19.27 -10.90 -15.23
CA ARG A 86 -20.11 -10.46 -16.34
C ARG A 86 -19.72 -9.07 -16.88
N TYR A 87 -19.29 -8.20 -15.96
CA TYR A 87 -18.97 -6.80 -16.26
C TYR A 87 -17.49 -6.47 -16.07
N GLY A 88 -16.62 -7.47 -16.10
CA GLY A 88 -15.18 -7.28 -15.95
C GLY A 88 -14.82 -6.57 -14.65
N VAL A 89 -14.07 -5.46 -14.74
CA VAL A 89 -13.66 -4.64 -13.58
C VAL A 89 -14.67 -3.55 -13.22
N TYR A 90 -15.73 -3.37 -14.03
CA TYR A 90 -16.66 -2.25 -13.92
C TYR A 90 -17.83 -2.50 -12.96
N ALA A 91 -17.83 -3.62 -12.27
CA ALA A 91 -18.75 -3.94 -11.18
C ALA A 91 -18.03 -4.80 -10.14
N PRO A 92 -18.33 -4.63 -8.84
CA PRO A 92 -17.75 -5.49 -7.83
C PRO A 92 -18.27 -6.93 -7.94
N ILE A 93 -17.42 -7.87 -7.54
CA ILE A 93 -17.77 -9.29 -7.38
C ILE A 93 -17.70 -9.67 -5.89
N CYS A 94 -18.23 -10.82 -5.53
CA CYS A 94 -18.18 -11.34 -4.15
C CYS A 94 -17.63 -12.76 -4.15
N SER A 95 -16.70 -13.05 -3.23
CA SER A 95 -16.29 -14.43 -2.97
C SER A 95 -17.36 -15.21 -2.21
N ARG A 96 -17.23 -16.55 -2.19
CA ARG A 96 -18.13 -17.41 -1.41
C ARG A 96 -18.11 -17.12 0.09
N ASN A 97 -16.98 -16.61 0.60
CA ASN A 97 -16.86 -16.21 1.99
C ASN A 97 -17.54 -14.86 2.29
N GLY A 98 -17.99 -14.11 1.28
CA GLY A 98 -18.76 -12.87 1.48
C GLY A 98 -17.90 -11.59 1.49
N VAL A 99 -16.70 -11.63 0.96
CA VAL A 99 -15.87 -10.44 0.74
C VAL A 99 -16.09 -9.90 -0.68
N ALA A 100 -16.32 -8.61 -0.81
CA ALA A 100 -16.47 -7.94 -2.09
C ALA A 100 -15.12 -7.48 -2.64
N PHE A 101 -14.93 -7.62 -3.95
CA PHE A 101 -13.71 -7.23 -4.65
C PHE A 101 -14.04 -6.24 -5.76
N PHE A 102 -13.32 -5.12 -5.75
CA PHE A 102 -13.37 -4.09 -6.78
C PHE A 102 -12.13 -4.22 -7.66
N GLY A 103 -12.29 -4.02 -8.97
CA GLY A 103 -11.17 -4.13 -9.92
C GLY A 103 -10.60 -2.77 -10.31
N ARG A 104 -9.27 -2.64 -10.35
CA ARG A 104 -8.60 -1.48 -10.93
C ARG A 104 -8.93 -1.36 -12.40
N ASP A 105 -9.33 -0.17 -12.82
CA ASP A 105 -9.53 0.20 -14.22
C ASP A 105 -8.23 0.80 -14.79
N SER A 106 -7.61 0.10 -15.72
CA SER A 106 -6.36 0.53 -16.36
C SER A 106 -6.54 1.80 -17.18
N ASP A 107 -7.68 1.97 -17.85
CA ASP A 107 -7.97 3.14 -18.69
C ASP A 107 -8.13 4.41 -17.85
N ALA A 108 -8.59 4.27 -16.60
CA ALA A 108 -8.69 5.38 -15.66
C ALA A 108 -7.34 5.67 -14.96
N THR A 109 -6.47 4.66 -14.79
CA THR A 109 -5.22 4.84 -14.05
C THR A 109 -4.04 5.25 -14.91
N LEU A 110 -3.87 4.65 -16.09
CA LEU A 110 -2.69 4.87 -16.93
C LEU A 110 -2.42 6.35 -17.27
N PRO A 111 -3.42 7.18 -17.64
CA PRO A 111 -3.19 8.58 -17.96
C PRO A 111 -2.67 9.42 -16.80
N VAL A 112 -2.89 8.99 -15.57
CA VAL A 112 -2.46 9.68 -14.34
C VAL A 112 -1.16 9.09 -13.80
N TRP A 113 -0.94 7.80 -14.02
CA TRP A 113 0.22 7.08 -13.49
C TRP A 113 1.48 7.20 -14.35
N SER A 114 1.34 7.17 -15.68
CA SER A 114 2.48 7.10 -16.58
C SER A 114 3.22 8.43 -16.70
N ALA A 115 4.50 8.45 -16.37
CA ALA A 115 5.39 9.58 -16.64
C ALA A 115 5.74 9.72 -18.14
N GLU A 116 5.55 8.67 -18.95
CA GLU A 116 5.89 8.68 -20.38
C GLU A 116 4.69 9.05 -21.26
N GLN A 117 3.51 8.51 -20.94
CA GLN A 117 2.31 8.62 -21.76
C GLN A 117 1.17 9.35 -21.05
N GLY A 118 1.34 9.63 -19.75
CA GLY A 118 0.34 10.29 -18.91
C GLY A 118 0.62 11.78 -18.68
N TYR A 119 -0.29 12.40 -17.95
CA TYR A 119 -0.20 13.82 -17.58
C TYR A 119 1.10 14.18 -16.85
N PRO A 120 1.64 13.35 -15.91
CA PRO A 120 2.83 13.73 -15.15
C PRO A 120 4.07 14.02 -16.00
N GLY A 121 4.14 13.44 -17.21
CA GLY A 121 5.24 13.64 -18.16
C GLY A 121 5.10 14.89 -19.05
N ASP A 122 4.10 15.74 -18.81
CA ASP A 122 3.90 16.96 -19.63
C ASP A 122 5.12 17.90 -19.55
N PRO A 123 5.57 18.46 -20.70
CA PRO A 123 6.73 19.34 -20.79
C PRO A 123 6.73 20.57 -19.87
N PHE A 124 5.56 21.03 -19.44
CA PHE A 124 5.42 22.23 -18.59
C PHE A 124 5.36 21.91 -17.09
N TYR A 125 5.23 20.63 -16.72
CA TYR A 125 5.24 20.23 -15.33
C TYR A 125 6.64 20.18 -14.74
N ARG A 126 6.74 20.20 -13.40
CA ARG A 126 8.00 20.25 -12.68
C ARG A 126 8.81 18.97 -12.87
N GLU A 127 10.08 19.12 -13.25
CA GLU A 127 11.02 18.01 -13.35
C GLU A 127 11.29 17.37 -11.98
N PHE A 128 11.25 16.06 -11.93
CA PHE A 128 11.46 15.31 -10.69
C PHE A 128 12.95 15.07 -10.36
N HIS A 129 13.77 14.79 -11.36
CA HIS A 129 15.15 14.34 -11.14
C HIS A 129 16.13 15.48 -10.95
N ARG A 130 15.98 16.60 -11.70
CA ARG A 130 16.88 17.75 -11.56
C ARG A 130 16.67 18.47 -10.25
N ASP A 131 17.75 18.62 -9.49
CA ASP A 131 17.73 19.18 -8.14
C ASP A 131 18.84 20.22 -7.99
N LEU A 132 18.53 21.34 -7.35
CA LEU A 132 19.48 22.43 -7.12
C LEU A 132 20.73 21.97 -6.36
N GLY A 133 20.60 20.93 -5.52
CA GLY A 133 21.74 20.36 -4.80
C GLY A 133 22.80 19.69 -5.69
N TRP A 134 22.47 19.39 -6.95
CA TRP A 134 23.42 18.95 -7.97
C TRP A 134 23.94 20.07 -8.85
N ASP A 135 23.16 21.16 -8.97
CA ASP A 135 23.48 22.29 -9.85
C ASP A 135 24.36 23.37 -9.15
N LEU A 136 24.29 23.47 -7.80
CA LEU A 136 25.04 24.49 -7.05
C LEU A 136 26.54 24.18 -6.96
N PRO A 137 27.41 25.23 -7.10
CA PRO A 137 28.81 25.13 -6.75
C PRO A 137 29.04 24.67 -5.31
N ILE A 138 30.12 23.91 -5.07
CA ILE A 138 30.40 23.32 -3.75
C ILE A 138 30.53 24.38 -2.64
N GLU A 139 31.04 25.58 -2.98
CA GLU A 139 31.18 26.69 -2.04
C GLU A 139 29.79 27.12 -1.51
N GLN A 140 28.80 27.25 -2.42
CA GLN A 140 27.44 27.63 -2.04
C GLN A 140 26.73 26.53 -1.23
N LEU A 141 27.03 25.24 -1.52
CA LEU A 141 26.54 24.13 -0.70
C LEU A 141 27.13 24.19 0.73
N HIS A 142 28.42 24.51 0.86
CA HIS A 142 29.07 24.68 2.15
C HIS A 142 28.49 25.85 2.95
N ASP A 143 28.13 26.96 2.31
CA ASP A 143 27.50 28.14 2.94
C ASP A 143 26.15 27.78 3.61
N ILE A 144 25.44 26.79 3.08
CA ILE A 144 24.19 26.28 3.65
C ILE A 144 24.36 25.00 4.49
N GLY A 145 25.61 24.64 4.82
CA GLY A 145 25.94 23.49 5.68
C GLY A 145 25.87 22.11 5.00
N VAL A 146 25.82 22.07 3.67
CA VAL A 146 25.81 20.82 2.88
C VAL A 146 27.25 20.52 2.44
N LYS A 147 27.80 19.40 2.93
CA LYS A 147 29.23 19.06 2.75
C LYS A 147 29.56 18.53 1.35
N GLU A 148 28.62 17.91 0.69
CA GLU A 148 28.79 17.29 -0.64
C GLU A 148 27.48 17.40 -1.46
N PRO A 149 27.52 17.39 -2.80
CA PRO A 149 26.35 17.42 -3.64
C PRO A 149 25.38 16.29 -3.29
N ARG A 150 24.13 16.64 -3.10
CA ARG A 150 23.03 15.71 -2.78
C ARG A 150 21.67 16.34 -3.10
N PRO A 151 20.60 15.57 -3.25
CA PRO A 151 19.26 16.13 -3.39
C PRO A 151 18.90 17.00 -2.18
N LEU A 152 18.45 18.23 -2.44
CA LEU A 152 17.93 19.18 -1.45
C LEU A 152 16.40 19.28 -1.48
N GLY A 153 15.75 18.62 -2.45
CA GLY A 153 14.33 18.75 -2.70
C GLY A 153 13.94 20.06 -3.40
N LEU A 154 14.90 20.82 -3.88
CA LEU A 154 14.69 22.11 -4.55
C LEU A 154 14.68 21.93 -6.07
N LYS A 155 13.50 21.91 -6.65
CA LYS A 155 13.26 21.62 -8.07
C LYS A 155 12.83 22.91 -8.78
N LEU A 156 13.68 23.47 -9.62
CA LEU A 156 13.48 24.77 -10.29
C LEU A 156 13.22 24.65 -11.80
N HIS A 157 13.21 23.45 -12.34
CA HIS A 157 13.11 23.20 -13.78
C HIS A 157 11.84 22.42 -14.10
N ARG A 158 11.41 22.49 -15.35
CA ARG A 158 10.28 21.72 -15.90
C ARG A 158 10.78 20.54 -16.74
N VAL A 159 9.91 19.59 -17.01
CA VAL A 159 10.19 18.39 -17.82
C VAL A 159 10.79 18.77 -19.17
N THR A 160 10.28 19.84 -19.81
CA THR A 160 10.75 20.40 -21.09
C THR A 160 10.48 19.46 -22.26
N ASP A 161 11.04 18.27 -22.21
CA ASP A 161 10.79 17.12 -23.09
C ASP A 161 11.46 15.87 -22.48
N GLN A 162 11.17 14.72 -23.06
CA GLN A 162 11.67 13.43 -22.54
C GLN A 162 13.13 13.12 -22.93
N THR A 163 13.68 13.82 -23.90
CA THR A 163 14.99 13.52 -24.50
C THR A 163 16.10 14.48 -24.04
N SER A 164 15.74 15.67 -23.60
CA SER A 164 16.71 16.66 -23.12
C SER A 164 17.45 16.18 -21.86
N PRO A 165 18.79 16.31 -21.82
CA PRO A 165 19.54 16.01 -20.61
C PRO A 165 19.15 16.95 -19.47
N LEU A 166 19.39 16.52 -18.22
CA LEU A 166 18.91 17.26 -17.03
C LEU A 166 19.43 18.71 -16.97
N ASP A 167 20.65 18.97 -17.38
CA ASP A 167 21.26 20.29 -17.40
C ASP A 167 20.67 21.25 -18.46
N ALA A 168 20.01 20.71 -19.49
CA ALA A 168 19.35 21.49 -20.55
C ALA A 168 17.85 21.75 -20.28
N LYS A 169 17.30 21.27 -19.15
CA LYS A 169 15.88 21.49 -18.80
C LYS A 169 15.60 22.99 -18.57
N ALA A 170 14.49 23.47 -19.10
CA ALA A 170 14.07 24.87 -18.98
C ALA A 170 13.53 25.18 -17.57
N VAL A 171 13.50 26.45 -17.22
CA VAL A 171 12.99 26.93 -15.93
C VAL A 171 11.50 26.64 -15.80
N TYR A 172 11.09 26.21 -14.62
CA TYR A 172 9.70 25.92 -14.29
C TYR A 172 8.87 27.19 -14.11
N GLU A 173 7.69 27.20 -14.71
CA GLU A 173 6.74 28.32 -14.71
C GLU A 173 5.44 27.92 -14.01
N PRO A 174 5.29 28.17 -12.69
CA PRO A 174 4.15 27.70 -11.88
C PRO A 174 2.78 28.11 -12.42
N ALA A 175 2.68 29.32 -13.00
CA ALA A 175 1.39 29.81 -13.53
C ALA A 175 0.92 29.01 -14.75
N ILE A 176 1.84 28.63 -15.65
CA ILE A 176 1.54 27.80 -16.82
C ILE A 176 1.14 26.40 -16.36
N ALA A 177 1.95 25.79 -15.49
CA ALA A 177 1.66 24.46 -14.94
C ALA A 177 0.30 24.40 -14.23
N CYS A 178 -0.04 25.41 -13.42
CA CYS A 178 -1.33 25.50 -12.74
C CYS A 178 -2.52 25.66 -13.72
N ALA A 179 -2.37 26.40 -14.81
CA ALA A 179 -3.40 26.50 -15.83
C ALA A 179 -3.61 25.16 -16.53
N LEU A 180 -2.51 24.48 -16.87
CA LEU A 180 -2.52 23.19 -17.55
C LEU A 180 -3.16 22.08 -16.70
N THR A 181 -2.98 22.09 -15.36
CA THR A 181 -3.65 21.10 -14.49
C THR A 181 -5.16 21.16 -14.59
N LYS A 182 -5.75 22.35 -14.80
CA LYS A 182 -7.21 22.50 -14.98
C LYS A 182 -7.67 21.88 -16.28
N GLU A 183 -6.91 22.07 -17.35
CA GLU A 183 -7.22 21.48 -18.66
C GLU A 183 -7.10 19.96 -18.61
N HIS A 184 -6.03 19.45 -18.04
CA HIS A 184 -5.82 18.01 -17.88
C HIS A 184 -6.89 17.35 -17.00
N ALA A 185 -7.31 17.99 -15.91
CA ALA A 185 -8.40 17.50 -15.09
C ALA A 185 -9.72 17.43 -15.88
N GLN A 186 -10.01 18.42 -16.71
CA GLN A 186 -11.17 18.43 -17.58
C GLN A 186 -11.10 17.33 -18.64
N LEU A 187 -9.94 17.17 -19.29
CA LEU A 187 -9.73 16.11 -20.30
C LEU A 187 -9.88 14.72 -19.68
N TYR A 188 -9.33 14.52 -18.49
CA TYR A 188 -9.49 13.26 -17.75
C TYR A 188 -10.97 12.96 -17.50
N LEU A 189 -11.72 13.91 -16.95
CA LEU A 189 -13.14 13.74 -16.65
C LEU A 189 -13.98 13.48 -17.91
N LYS A 190 -13.73 14.19 -19.01
CA LYS A 190 -14.39 13.94 -20.30
C LYS A 190 -14.10 12.52 -20.79
N GLY A 191 -12.86 12.05 -20.69
CA GLY A 191 -12.52 10.67 -21.04
C GLY A 191 -13.28 9.65 -20.18
N ARG A 192 -13.38 9.88 -18.88
CA ARG A 192 -14.17 9.02 -17.97
C ARG A 192 -15.65 9.09 -18.27
N ARG A 193 -16.19 10.25 -18.61
CA ARG A 193 -17.61 10.37 -19.01
C ARG A 193 -17.91 9.54 -20.27
N ILE A 194 -17.09 9.65 -21.30
CA ILE A 194 -17.22 8.85 -22.52
C ILE A 194 -17.17 7.35 -22.21
N GLN A 195 -16.24 6.93 -21.40
CA GLN A 195 -16.10 5.53 -20.98
C GLN A 195 -17.36 5.05 -20.23
N LEU A 196 -17.86 5.83 -19.28
CA LEU A 196 -19.08 5.50 -18.52
C LEU A 196 -20.29 5.40 -19.43
N ASP A 197 -20.45 6.30 -20.42
CA ASP A 197 -21.56 6.26 -21.40
C ASP A 197 -21.51 4.99 -22.27
N GLN A 198 -20.30 4.60 -22.72
CA GLN A 198 -20.11 3.37 -23.49
C GLN A 198 -20.48 2.12 -22.68
N LEU A 199 -20.03 2.06 -21.41
CA LEU A 199 -20.35 0.97 -20.51
C LEU A 199 -21.83 0.89 -20.16
N ALA A 200 -22.47 2.02 -19.90
CA ALA A 200 -23.90 2.09 -19.59
C ALA A 200 -24.80 1.56 -20.74
N ASN A 201 -24.32 1.63 -21.98
CA ASN A 201 -25.04 1.05 -23.11
C ASN A 201 -25.01 -0.49 -23.16
N THR A 202 -24.09 -1.12 -22.44
CA THR A 202 -23.84 -2.57 -22.45
C THR A 202 -24.11 -3.26 -21.13
N MET A 203 -24.15 -2.50 -20.03
CA MET A 203 -24.36 -3.01 -18.67
C MET A 203 -25.80 -2.81 -18.22
N ALA A 204 -26.35 -3.80 -17.53
CA ALA A 204 -27.69 -3.69 -16.92
C ALA A 204 -27.69 -3.01 -15.54
N ILE A 205 -26.51 -2.64 -15.05
CA ILE A 205 -26.27 -1.94 -13.78
C ILE A 205 -25.40 -0.72 -14.04
N GLU A 206 -25.38 0.21 -13.10
CA GLU A 206 -24.52 1.39 -13.19
C GLU A 206 -23.05 0.99 -13.19
N PRO A 207 -22.25 1.41 -14.20
CA PRO A 207 -20.84 1.10 -14.24
C PRO A 207 -20.05 1.89 -13.19
N LEU A 208 -19.02 1.26 -12.63
CA LEU A 208 -18.09 1.85 -11.67
C LEU A 208 -16.68 1.81 -12.25
N LEU A 209 -15.97 2.94 -12.19
CA LEU A 209 -14.54 3.02 -12.50
C LEU A 209 -13.76 3.14 -11.18
N VAL A 210 -12.80 2.28 -10.97
CA VAL A 210 -11.93 2.30 -9.76
C VAL A 210 -10.49 2.58 -10.18
N ALA A 211 -9.97 3.72 -9.74
CA ALA A 211 -8.65 4.20 -10.12
C ALA A 211 -7.77 4.41 -8.86
N PRO A 212 -7.14 3.35 -8.35
CA PRO A 212 -6.21 3.45 -7.22
C PRO A 212 -4.86 4.03 -7.64
N PHE A 213 -4.26 4.81 -6.76
CA PHE A 213 -2.95 5.43 -6.94
C PHE A 213 -2.18 5.41 -5.62
N ASP A 214 -0.85 5.35 -5.71
CA ASP A 214 0.01 5.66 -4.58
C ASP A 214 -0.11 7.14 -4.20
N ALA A 215 -0.12 7.43 -2.90
CA ALA A 215 -0.23 8.80 -2.41
C ALA A 215 0.96 9.66 -2.84
N GLU A 216 2.15 9.09 -2.95
CA GLU A 216 3.39 9.74 -3.36
C GLU A 216 3.32 10.31 -4.76
N LEU A 217 2.49 9.74 -5.64
CA LEU A 217 2.27 10.30 -6.97
C LEU A 217 1.85 11.76 -6.87
N PHE A 218 0.95 12.09 -5.93
CA PHE A 218 0.38 13.43 -5.79
C PHE A 218 1.21 14.30 -4.85
N GLY A 219 2.16 15.05 -5.42
CA GLY A 219 2.98 16.04 -4.73
C GLY A 219 4.45 15.65 -4.55
N HIS A 220 4.79 14.35 -4.56
CA HIS A 220 6.19 13.90 -4.52
C HIS A 220 6.72 13.63 -5.93
N TRP A 221 6.18 12.64 -6.64
CA TRP A 221 6.62 12.34 -8.00
C TRP A 221 6.05 13.32 -9.03
N TRP A 222 4.81 13.71 -8.87
CA TRP A 222 4.13 14.71 -9.68
C TRP A 222 3.72 15.90 -8.83
N PHE A 223 4.49 16.98 -8.89
CA PHE A 223 4.31 18.15 -8.04
C PHE A 223 2.93 18.79 -8.18
N GLU A 224 2.39 18.85 -9.39
CA GLU A 224 1.08 19.42 -9.69
C GLU A 224 -0.07 18.46 -9.34
N GLY A 225 0.23 17.22 -8.98
CA GLY A 225 -0.75 16.18 -8.69
C GLY A 225 -1.84 16.58 -7.69
N PRO A 226 -1.54 17.24 -6.54
CA PRO A 226 -2.58 17.71 -5.63
C PRO A 226 -3.52 18.74 -6.25
N THR A 227 -2.99 19.63 -7.10
CA THR A 227 -3.80 20.62 -7.83
C THR A 227 -4.70 19.94 -8.84
N PHE A 228 -4.16 18.99 -9.61
CA PHE A 228 -4.92 18.17 -10.55
C PHE A 228 -6.06 17.43 -9.84
N LEU A 229 -5.79 16.77 -8.73
CA LEU A 229 -6.81 16.06 -7.95
C LEU A 229 -7.89 17.01 -7.44
N ALA A 230 -7.52 18.19 -6.94
CA ALA A 230 -8.47 19.21 -6.52
C ALA A 230 -9.36 19.70 -7.69
N GLU A 231 -8.79 19.86 -8.89
CA GLU A 231 -9.53 20.29 -10.08
C GLU A 231 -10.46 19.17 -10.60
N ILE A 232 -10.09 17.90 -10.48
CA ILE A 232 -10.98 16.77 -10.75
C ILE A 232 -12.26 16.90 -9.91
N PHE A 233 -12.14 17.06 -8.61
CA PHE A 233 -13.32 17.20 -7.74
C PHE A 233 -14.14 18.45 -8.01
N ARG A 234 -13.50 19.59 -8.33
CA ARG A 234 -14.20 20.84 -8.65
C ARG A 234 -14.99 20.75 -9.95
N GLN A 235 -14.49 20.04 -10.95
CA GLN A 235 -15.05 20.00 -12.29
C GLN A 235 -15.97 18.79 -12.53
N ALA A 236 -15.91 17.77 -11.67
CA ALA A 236 -16.61 16.50 -11.84
C ALA A 236 -18.11 16.65 -12.15
N SER A 237 -18.84 17.44 -11.36
CA SER A 237 -20.28 17.66 -11.56
C SER A 237 -20.60 18.33 -12.90
N LYS A 238 -19.74 19.26 -13.35
CA LYS A 238 -19.88 19.92 -14.67
C LYS A 238 -19.72 18.93 -15.81
N GLU A 239 -18.78 18.00 -15.68
CA GLU A 239 -18.52 16.95 -16.67
C GLU A 239 -19.41 15.70 -16.43
N GLN A 240 -20.40 15.78 -15.54
CA GLN A 240 -21.35 14.70 -15.23
C GLN A 240 -20.66 13.39 -14.77
N VAL A 241 -19.56 13.52 -14.05
CA VAL A 241 -18.88 12.41 -13.37
C VAL A 241 -19.12 12.55 -11.88
N TYR A 242 -19.53 11.46 -11.22
CA TYR A 242 -19.88 11.46 -9.80
C TYR A 242 -18.98 10.50 -9.05
N PHE A 243 -18.39 11.00 -7.96
CA PHE A 243 -17.58 10.18 -7.07
C PHE A 243 -18.46 9.51 -6.02
N THR A 244 -18.14 8.26 -5.72
CA THR A 244 -18.84 7.48 -4.70
C THR A 244 -17.83 6.73 -3.82
N ARG A 245 -18.25 6.36 -2.62
CA ARG A 245 -17.45 5.48 -1.75
C ARG A 245 -17.74 4.02 -2.08
N LEU A 246 -16.75 3.16 -2.01
CA LEU A 246 -16.93 1.74 -2.31
C LEU A 246 -17.99 1.09 -1.40
N ARG A 247 -18.05 1.48 -0.11
CA ARG A 247 -19.11 1.01 0.81
C ARG A 247 -20.51 1.38 0.36
N ASP A 248 -20.70 2.55 -0.27
CA ASP A 248 -22.02 2.99 -0.74
C ASP A 248 -22.45 2.19 -1.96
N VAL A 249 -21.51 1.84 -2.84
CA VAL A 249 -21.78 0.95 -3.97
C VAL A 249 -22.29 -0.41 -3.48
N LEU A 250 -21.71 -0.97 -2.43
CA LEU A 250 -22.16 -2.24 -1.85
C LEU A 250 -23.54 -2.13 -1.21
N THR A 251 -23.88 -0.97 -0.65
CA THR A 251 -25.20 -0.71 -0.07
C THR A 251 -26.26 -0.60 -1.18
N SER A 252 -25.93 0.07 -2.29
CA SER A 252 -26.83 0.27 -3.42
C SER A 252 -27.01 -1.00 -4.27
N ASN A 253 -26.01 -1.89 -4.29
CA ASN A 253 -26.01 -3.13 -5.06
C ASN A 253 -25.84 -4.34 -4.12
N PRO A 254 -26.91 -4.76 -3.42
CA PRO A 254 -26.79 -5.84 -2.44
C PRO A 254 -26.62 -7.24 -3.07
N GLN A 255 -26.82 -7.36 -4.39
CA GLN A 255 -26.66 -8.62 -5.13
C GLN A 255 -25.43 -8.53 -6.04
N LEU A 256 -24.34 -9.13 -5.58
CA LEU A 256 -23.10 -9.23 -6.34
C LEU A 256 -22.98 -10.59 -7.01
N GLN A 257 -22.31 -10.63 -8.17
CA GLN A 257 -21.97 -11.90 -8.80
C GLN A 257 -20.97 -12.65 -7.93
N LEU A 258 -21.26 -13.93 -7.65
CA LEU A 258 -20.31 -14.81 -6.96
C LEU A 258 -19.20 -15.23 -7.92
N CYS A 259 -17.99 -14.81 -7.63
CA CYS A 259 -16.77 -15.15 -8.37
C CYS A 259 -15.60 -15.24 -7.40
N GLU A 260 -14.76 -16.27 -7.57
CA GLU A 260 -13.52 -16.37 -6.82
C GLU A 260 -12.41 -15.63 -7.58
N PRO A 261 -11.81 -14.57 -7.01
CA PRO A 261 -10.69 -13.87 -7.65
C PRO A 261 -9.49 -14.79 -7.84
N CYS A 262 -8.68 -14.50 -8.86
CA CYS A 262 -7.42 -15.21 -9.02
C CYS A 262 -6.28 -14.53 -8.24
N PRO A 263 -5.21 -15.28 -7.88
CA PRO A 263 -4.00 -14.69 -7.30
C PRO A 263 -3.44 -13.58 -8.19
N SER A 264 -3.10 -12.45 -7.59
CA SER A 264 -2.67 -11.25 -8.32
C SER A 264 -1.92 -10.28 -7.42
N SER A 265 -1.21 -9.35 -8.02
CA SER A 265 -0.74 -8.10 -7.41
C SER A 265 -0.70 -7.01 -8.48
N TRP A 266 -0.46 -5.76 -8.11
CA TRP A 266 -0.26 -4.70 -9.10
C TRP A 266 1.20 -4.46 -9.47
N GLY A 267 2.11 -5.28 -8.93
CA GLY A 267 3.53 -5.25 -9.26
C GLY A 267 3.84 -5.68 -10.68
N GLN A 268 5.11 -5.56 -11.04
CA GLN A 268 5.61 -5.97 -12.36
C GLN A 268 5.23 -7.42 -12.67
N GLY A 269 4.67 -7.64 -13.85
CA GLY A 269 4.19 -8.96 -14.27
C GLY A 269 2.86 -9.38 -13.66
N GLY A 270 2.27 -8.58 -12.75
CA GLY A 270 0.97 -8.85 -12.14
C GLY A 270 0.99 -9.84 -10.97
N TYR A 271 2.16 -10.31 -10.56
CA TYR A 271 2.33 -11.31 -9.51
C TYR A 271 3.41 -10.89 -8.50
N HIS A 272 4.29 -11.81 -8.06
CA HIS A 272 5.17 -11.63 -6.91
C HIS A 272 6.60 -11.24 -7.25
N ASP A 273 6.96 -11.09 -8.52
CA ASP A 273 8.35 -11.01 -9.01
C ASP A 273 9.15 -9.86 -8.39
N TYR A 274 8.48 -8.79 -7.99
CA TYR A 274 9.14 -7.67 -7.34
C TYR A 274 9.54 -7.98 -5.88
N TRP A 275 8.71 -8.76 -5.17
CA TRP A 275 8.90 -9.11 -3.76
C TRP A 275 9.52 -10.48 -3.53
N LEU A 276 9.63 -11.30 -4.60
CA LEU A 276 10.21 -12.64 -4.56
C LEU A 276 11.05 -12.90 -5.80
N ASN A 277 12.35 -12.70 -5.68
CA ASN A 277 13.35 -12.91 -6.72
C ASN A 277 14.74 -13.16 -6.09
N ASP A 278 15.78 -13.36 -6.90
CA ASP A 278 17.12 -13.71 -6.42
C ASP A 278 17.71 -12.72 -5.42
N SER A 279 17.32 -11.42 -5.46
CA SER A 279 17.83 -10.40 -4.55
C SER A 279 17.20 -10.43 -3.16
N ASN A 280 15.99 -10.95 -3.02
CA ASN A 280 15.19 -10.88 -1.79
C ASN A 280 14.59 -12.20 -1.31
N ALA A 281 14.69 -13.29 -2.08
CA ALA A 281 14.10 -14.58 -1.73
C ALA A 281 14.60 -15.15 -0.39
N TRP A 282 15.81 -14.79 0.03
CA TRP A 282 16.39 -15.22 1.30
C TRP A 282 15.60 -14.75 2.54
N VAL A 283 14.80 -13.70 2.41
CA VAL A 283 14.01 -13.13 3.53
C VAL A 283 12.81 -14.03 3.87
N VAL A 284 12.21 -14.67 2.87
CA VAL A 284 10.95 -15.43 3.05
C VAL A 284 11.10 -16.60 4.02
N PRO A 285 12.15 -17.46 3.96
CA PRO A 285 12.37 -18.49 4.97
C PRO A 285 12.55 -17.97 6.38
N GLU A 286 13.17 -16.78 6.53
CA GLU A 286 13.34 -16.15 7.84
C GLU A 286 12.00 -15.69 8.42
N TRP A 287 11.14 -15.08 7.60
CA TRP A 287 9.77 -14.72 8.00
C TRP A 287 8.94 -15.94 8.36
N SER A 288 9.02 -17.01 7.56
CA SER A 288 8.30 -18.26 7.82
C SER A 288 8.75 -18.88 9.14
N ARG A 289 10.06 -19.00 9.38
CA ARG A 289 10.62 -19.55 10.62
C ARG A 289 10.16 -18.75 11.85
N ALA A 290 10.22 -17.42 11.78
CA ALA A 290 9.79 -16.54 12.86
C ALA A 290 8.26 -16.60 13.05
N GLY A 291 7.48 -16.58 11.97
CA GLY A 291 6.03 -16.75 11.99
C GLY A 291 5.60 -18.05 12.65
N LYS A 292 6.23 -19.17 12.27
CA LYS A 292 6.00 -20.50 12.89
C LYS A 292 6.25 -20.46 14.40
N ALA A 293 7.40 -19.94 14.83
CA ALA A 293 7.76 -19.86 16.25
C ALA A 293 6.74 -19.02 17.04
N MET A 294 6.32 -17.88 16.47
CA MET A 294 5.28 -17.03 17.08
C MET A 294 3.95 -17.78 17.23
N VAL A 295 3.49 -18.46 16.17
CA VAL A 295 2.25 -19.25 16.19
C VAL A 295 2.31 -20.38 17.22
N GLU A 296 3.39 -21.13 17.24
CA GLU A 296 3.57 -22.22 18.22
C GLU A 296 3.54 -21.69 19.64
N ARG A 297 4.28 -20.61 19.93
CA ARG A 297 4.35 -20.03 21.26
C ARG A 297 3.04 -19.43 21.73
N CYS A 298 2.35 -18.69 20.86
CA CYS A 298 1.05 -18.11 21.20
C CYS A 298 -0.04 -19.18 21.41
N SER A 299 0.05 -20.31 20.70
CA SER A 299 -0.89 -21.44 20.83
C SER A 299 -0.78 -22.20 22.17
N LEU A 300 0.37 -22.11 22.83
CA LEU A 300 0.57 -22.68 24.19
C LEU A 300 -0.10 -21.84 25.29
N GLY A 301 -0.55 -20.62 24.95
CA GLY A 301 -1.08 -19.67 25.92
C GLY A 301 0.01 -18.94 26.71
N VAL A 302 -0.41 -18.01 27.55
CA VAL A 302 0.48 -17.18 28.38
C VAL A 302 0.38 -17.62 29.82
N ALA A 303 1.47 -18.15 30.35
CA ALA A 303 1.52 -18.65 31.73
C ALA A 303 1.83 -17.55 32.75
N ARG A 304 2.58 -16.49 32.33
CA ARG A 304 3.00 -15.38 33.19
C ARG A 304 2.72 -14.04 32.51
N GLU A 305 2.37 -13.04 33.29
CA GLU A 305 2.14 -11.67 32.78
C GLU A 305 3.41 -11.09 32.11
N SER A 306 4.58 -11.39 32.67
CA SER A 306 5.86 -11.02 32.05
C SER A 306 6.05 -11.60 30.65
N ASP A 307 5.58 -12.84 30.40
CA ASP A 307 5.65 -13.46 29.09
C ASP A 307 4.74 -12.76 28.08
N LEU A 308 3.59 -12.23 28.54
CA LEU A 308 2.69 -11.47 27.66
C LEU A 308 3.35 -10.22 27.13
N ARG A 309 4.03 -9.45 27.99
CA ARG A 309 4.79 -8.24 27.59
C ARG A 309 5.85 -8.57 26.55
N LEU A 310 6.65 -9.61 26.79
CA LEU A 310 7.67 -10.07 25.85
C LEU A 310 7.06 -10.53 24.51
N LEU A 311 5.94 -11.28 24.55
CA LEU A 311 5.23 -11.73 23.34
C LEU A 311 4.65 -10.56 22.53
N GLN A 312 4.12 -9.54 23.19
CA GLN A 312 3.62 -8.36 22.53
C GLN A 312 4.75 -7.61 21.81
N GLN A 313 5.94 -7.49 22.44
CA GLN A 313 7.10 -6.90 21.79
C GLN A 313 7.62 -7.78 20.67
N ALA A 314 7.69 -9.10 20.85
CA ALA A 314 8.07 -10.04 19.78
C ALA A 314 7.11 -9.92 18.57
N ALA A 315 5.81 -9.75 18.82
CA ALA A 315 4.85 -9.52 17.74
C ALA A 315 5.12 -8.21 16.97
N ARG A 316 5.51 -7.11 17.64
CA ARG A 316 5.91 -5.85 16.98
C ARG A 316 7.14 -6.04 16.10
N GLU A 317 8.18 -6.70 16.66
CA GLU A 317 9.40 -6.98 15.91
C GLU A 317 9.13 -7.85 14.68
N LEU A 318 8.28 -8.86 14.81
CA LEU A 318 7.88 -9.71 13.68
C LEU A 318 7.14 -8.90 12.60
N LEU A 319 6.17 -8.08 13.00
CA LEU A 319 5.44 -7.21 12.06
C LEU A 319 6.38 -6.24 11.32
N LEU A 320 7.32 -5.61 12.04
CA LEU A 320 8.31 -4.69 11.47
C LEU A 320 9.27 -5.40 10.50
N ALA A 321 9.70 -6.63 10.83
CA ALA A 321 10.50 -7.44 9.94
C ALA A 321 9.77 -7.82 8.64
N GLN A 322 8.43 -7.93 8.68
CA GLN A 322 7.56 -8.39 7.58
C GLN A 322 7.10 -7.26 6.63
N SER A 323 7.52 -6.00 6.83
CA SER A 323 7.18 -4.93 5.91
C SER A 323 7.65 -5.26 4.49
N SER A 324 6.75 -5.10 3.50
CA SER A 324 7.03 -5.38 2.09
C SER A 324 8.07 -4.42 1.50
N ASP A 325 8.25 -3.25 2.12
CA ASP A 325 9.25 -2.26 1.72
C ASP A 325 10.67 -2.83 1.74
N TRP A 326 10.98 -3.72 2.69
CA TRP A 326 12.31 -4.31 2.73
C TRP A 326 12.61 -5.15 1.48
N SER A 327 11.69 -6.00 1.07
CA SER A 327 11.83 -6.79 -0.17
C SER A 327 11.85 -5.88 -1.40
N PHE A 328 11.03 -4.83 -1.41
CA PHE A 328 10.99 -3.84 -2.47
C PHE A 328 12.34 -3.11 -2.61
N ILE A 329 12.90 -2.59 -1.52
CA ILE A 329 14.19 -1.89 -1.49
C ILE A 329 15.34 -2.81 -1.94
N LEU A 330 15.33 -4.07 -1.51
CA LEU A 330 16.32 -5.07 -1.94
C LEU A 330 16.27 -5.29 -3.45
N ARG A 331 15.08 -5.32 -4.04
CA ARG A 331 14.90 -5.44 -5.50
C ARG A 331 15.26 -4.16 -6.24
N ALA A 332 14.84 -3.00 -5.72
CA ALA A 332 15.13 -1.69 -6.32
C ALA A 332 16.62 -1.35 -6.30
N GLY A 333 17.38 -1.91 -5.38
CA GLY A 333 18.84 -1.71 -5.29
C GLY A 333 19.26 -0.35 -4.73
N THR A 334 18.33 0.44 -4.14
CA THR A 334 18.62 1.81 -3.70
C THR A 334 19.34 1.87 -2.36
N THR A 335 18.72 1.47 -1.26
CA THR A 335 19.28 1.49 0.10
C THR A 335 19.32 0.09 0.70
N THR A 336 19.90 -0.86 -0.02
CA THR A 336 19.86 -2.30 0.30
C THR A 336 20.45 -2.62 1.67
N GLU A 337 21.52 -1.95 2.07
CA GLU A 337 22.15 -2.18 3.38
C GLU A 337 21.22 -1.75 4.54
N LEU A 338 20.47 -0.67 4.37
CA LEU A 338 19.44 -0.27 5.33
C LEU A 338 18.35 -1.34 5.47
N ALA A 339 17.85 -1.86 4.34
CA ALA A 339 16.82 -2.91 4.36
C ALA A 339 17.32 -4.18 5.06
N LYS A 340 18.54 -4.64 4.74
CA LYS A 340 19.18 -5.79 5.40
C LYS A 340 19.33 -5.55 6.90
N GLU A 341 19.87 -4.38 7.28
CA GLU A 341 20.06 -4.01 8.70
C GLU A 341 18.72 -4.05 9.45
N ARG A 342 17.64 -3.48 8.88
CA ARG A 342 16.31 -3.47 9.49
C ARG A 342 15.72 -4.86 9.65
N ILE A 343 15.76 -5.69 8.61
CA ILE A 343 15.31 -7.09 8.68
C ILE A 343 16.05 -7.85 9.77
N HIS A 344 17.39 -7.81 9.75
CA HIS A 344 18.19 -8.53 10.73
C HIS A 344 17.99 -8.00 12.15
N ARG A 345 17.89 -6.70 12.34
CA ARG A 345 17.65 -6.08 13.64
C ARG A 345 16.35 -6.56 14.25
N HIS A 346 15.25 -6.48 13.52
CA HIS A 346 13.94 -6.88 14.03
C HIS A 346 13.86 -8.40 14.25
N LEU A 347 14.40 -9.22 13.35
CA LEU A 347 14.46 -10.67 13.55
C LEU A 347 15.34 -11.05 14.75
N ASN A 348 16.50 -10.42 14.94
CA ASN A 348 17.36 -10.68 16.10
C ASN A 348 16.66 -10.32 17.42
N ARG A 349 15.99 -9.17 17.49
CA ARG A 349 15.18 -8.75 18.64
C ARG A 349 14.05 -9.74 18.91
N PHE A 350 13.35 -10.16 17.86
CA PHE A 350 12.32 -11.20 17.94
C PHE A 350 12.86 -12.49 18.58
N TRP A 351 13.97 -13.00 18.08
CA TRP A 351 14.56 -14.25 18.60
C TRP A 351 15.07 -14.13 20.01
N GLN A 352 15.65 -13.00 20.41
CA GLN A 352 16.05 -12.76 21.80
C GLN A 352 14.86 -12.78 22.76
N LEU A 353 13.75 -12.15 22.40
CA LEU A 353 12.51 -12.15 23.16
C LEU A 353 11.92 -13.58 23.26
N MET A 354 11.87 -14.31 22.16
CA MET A 354 11.36 -15.67 22.12
C MET A 354 12.22 -16.63 22.94
N GLN A 355 13.53 -16.49 22.89
CA GLN A 355 14.46 -17.28 23.72
C GLN A 355 14.24 -17.00 25.20
N ALA A 356 14.14 -15.73 25.60
CA ALA A 356 13.90 -15.37 27.01
C ALA A 356 12.60 -15.98 27.56
N ILE A 357 11.55 -16.01 26.74
CA ILE A 357 10.28 -16.66 27.11
C ILE A 357 10.45 -18.16 27.28
N ASN A 358 11.11 -18.83 26.32
CA ASN A 358 11.30 -20.28 26.31
C ASN A 358 12.19 -20.75 27.48
N ASP A 359 13.28 -20.05 27.74
CA ASP A 359 14.26 -20.39 28.78
C ASP A 359 13.86 -19.82 30.14
N LYS A 360 12.72 -19.10 30.24
CA LYS A 360 12.25 -18.41 31.45
C LYS A 360 13.28 -17.46 32.03
N GLN A 361 14.07 -16.84 31.15
CA GLN A 361 15.11 -15.88 31.54
C GLN A 361 14.51 -14.49 31.74
N HIS A 362 15.13 -13.72 32.65
CA HIS A 362 14.86 -12.29 32.80
C HIS A 362 15.78 -11.51 31.87
N LEU A 363 15.18 -10.69 31.01
CA LEU A 363 15.92 -9.71 30.24
C LEU A 363 16.18 -8.46 31.10
N PRO A 364 17.28 -7.72 30.87
CA PRO A 364 17.48 -6.44 31.52
C PRO A 364 16.31 -5.50 31.26
N GLU A 365 15.73 -4.95 32.33
CA GLU A 365 14.54 -4.08 32.22
C GLU A 365 14.83 -2.84 31.37
N ASP A 366 15.99 -2.22 31.53
CA ASP A 366 16.41 -1.05 30.75
C ASP A 366 16.48 -1.35 29.23
N TRP A 367 16.92 -2.57 28.88
CA TRP A 367 16.94 -3.00 27.48
C TRP A 367 15.52 -3.13 26.92
N LEU A 368 14.61 -3.73 27.68
CA LEU A 368 13.23 -3.91 27.25
C LEU A 368 12.49 -2.57 27.11
N ILE A 369 12.69 -1.66 28.08
CA ILE A 369 12.14 -0.30 28.02
C ILE A 369 12.67 0.46 26.79
N THR A 370 13.98 0.35 26.50
CA THR A 370 14.57 0.96 25.30
C THR A 370 13.93 0.41 24.04
N LEU A 371 13.77 -0.90 23.94
CA LEU A 371 13.16 -1.57 22.80
C LEU A 371 11.70 -1.13 22.59
N GLU A 372 10.92 -1.10 23.66
CA GLU A 372 9.53 -0.64 23.63
C GLU A 372 9.40 0.85 23.28
N SER A 373 10.40 1.67 23.61
CA SER A 373 10.45 3.08 23.23
C SER A 373 10.78 3.28 21.75
N GLU A 374 11.71 2.48 21.22
CA GLU A 374 12.11 2.55 19.81
C GLU A 374 11.03 2.00 18.88
N ASP A 375 10.49 0.83 19.21
CA ASP A 375 9.57 0.06 18.38
C ASP A 375 8.20 -0.10 19.07
N GLY A 376 7.70 0.96 19.72
CA GLY A 376 6.45 1.01 20.51
C GLY A 376 5.16 1.13 19.70
N LEU A 377 5.14 0.70 18.45
CA LEU A 377 3.96 0.69 17.60
C LEU A 377 2.87 -0.24 18.15
N PHE A 378 1.64 0.01 17.76
CA PHE A 378 0.50 -0.86 18.09
C PHE A 378 0.31 -1.12 19.59
N PRO A 379 -0.04 -0.11 20.40
CA PRO A 379 -0.15 -0.24 21.86
C PRO A 379 -1.15 -1.30 22.30
N PHE A 380 -2.15 -1.62 21.46
CA PHE A 380 -3.18 -2.63 21.72
C PHE A 380 -2.92 -3.96 20.99
N ILE A 381 -1.67 -4.25 20.62
CA ILE A 381 -1.31 -5.52 19.97
C ILE A 381 -1.65 -6.71 20.87
N GLN A 382 -2.20 -7.75 20.30
CA GLN A 382 -2.62 -8.95 21.02
C GLN A 382 -1.87 -10.17 20.48
N ALA A 383 -1.02 -10.76 21.30
CA ALA A 383 -0.27 -11.96 20.94
C ALA A 383 -1.20 -13.15 20.57
N THR A 384 -2.42 -13.16 21.10
CA THR A 384 -3.45 -14.16 20.77
C THR A 384 -3.88 -14.16 19.29
N ASP A 385 -3.60 -13.09 18.55
CA ASP A 385 -3.89 -13.06 17.11
C ASP A 385 -3.03 -14.04 16.31
N TRP A 386 -1.90 -14.48 16.88
CA TRP A 386 -1.04 -15.50 16.28
C TRP A 386 -1.33 -16.92 16.83
N ALA A 387 -2.24 -17.10 17.78
CA ALA A 387 -2.57 -18.42 18.26
C ALA A 387 -3.39 -19.20 17.21
N ARG A 388 -3.16 -20.51 17.10
CA ARG A 388 -3.97 -21.38 16.22
C ARG A 388 -5.44 -21.29 16.58
N ILE A 389 -6.28 -21.24 15.55
CA ILE A 389 -7.72 -21.35 15.73
C ILE A 389 -7.99 -22.82 16.12
N ARG A 390 -8.65 -23.01 17.25
CA ARG A 390 -9.17 -24.32 17.60
C ARG A 390 -10.48 -24.47 16.83
N ASP A 391 -10.53 -25.49 15.98
CA ASP A 391 -11.77 -25.90 15.29
C ASP A 391 -12.89 -26.22 16.26
#